data_361a0935c4a397d947b1d3661017603f
#
_entry.id   361a0935c4a397d947b1d3661017603f
#
_cell.length_a   1.000
_cell.length_b   1.000
_cell.length_c   1.000
_cell.angle_alpha   90.00
_cell.angle_beta   90.00
_cell.angle_gamma   90.00
#
_symmetry.space_group_name_H-M   'P 1'
#
loop_
_entity.id
_entity.type
_entity.pdbx_description
1 polymer ?
#
loop_
_entity_poly.entity_id
_entity_poly.type
_entity_poly.pdbx_seq_one_letter_code
_entity_poly.pdbx_strand_id
1 'polypeptide(L)'
;GLDSIQDYVKLPTNFGATIGRYGNRINQGKITIDGVEYQLPRNNYGHCLHGGSKGFDFRVFNAHQLSDQVLELSYLSKDGEEGFPGNLTCKVTFSLTDDNAIDIRYSAETDRTTVVNLTNHSYFNLDGDPSKDNSDYLLTINADAYTPVDSTFMTTGEIAPVENTDMDFRQPTAIGARINNDFIQLKYGKGYDHN
;
A
#
# COMPACT_ATOMS: atom_id res chain seq x y z
N GLY A 1 -2.63 7.24 -14.52
CA GLY A 1 -2.81 8.47 -13.74
C GLY A 1 -4.00 9.28 -14.24
N LEU A 2 -4.22 10.44 -13.60
CA LEU A 2 -5.29 11.37 -13.96
C LEU A 2 -4.70 12.61 -14.64
N ASP A 3 -5.48 13.30 -15.46
CA ASP A 3 -4.98 14.38 -16.31
C ASP A 3 -4.73 15.69 -15.56
N SER A 4 -5.36 15.90 -14.40
CA SER A 4 -5.19 17.11 -13.61
C SER A 4 -5.17 16.84 -12.10
N ILE A 5 -4.57 17.76 -11.33
CA ILE A 5 -4.61 17.74 -9.87
C ILE A 5 -6.04 17.76 -9.35
N GLN A 6 -6.94 18.49 -10.01
CA GLN A 6 -8.35 18.57 -9.61
C GLN A 6 -9.05 17.21 -9.71
N ASP A 7 -8.64 16.34 -10.62
CA ASP A 7 -9.21 15.01 -10.75
C ASP A 7 -8.77 14.11 -9.59
N TYR A 8 -7.51 14.22 -9.13
CA TYR A 8 -7.06 13.55 -7.90
C TYR A 8 -7.81 14.03 -6.64
N VAL A 9 -8.16 15.31 -6.57
CA VAL A 9 -8.93 15.87 -5.44
C VAL A 9 -10.39 15.39 -5.45
N LYS A 10 -10.99 15.23 -6.63
CA LYS A 10 -12.40 14.84 -6.80
C LYS A 10 -12.64 13.34 -6.68
N LEU A 11 -11.68 12.54 -7.12
CA LEU A 11 -11.81 11.08 -7.16
C LEU A 11 -11.12 10.48 -5.93
N PRO A 12 -11.84 9.72 -5.09
CA PRO A 12 -11.25 9.05 -3.93
C PRO A 12 -10.40 7.85 -4.40
N THR A 13 -9.29 8.12 -5.06
CA THR A 13 -8.35 7.11 -5.56
C THR A 13 -7.03 7.24 -4.83
N ASN A 14 -6.36 6.13 -4.59
CA ASN A 14 -5.04 6.13 -3.98
C ASN A 14 -3.91 6.18 -5.04
N PHE A 15 -4.21 6.59 -6.27
CA PHE A 15 -3.26 6.56 -7.39
C PHE A 15 -1.97 7.33 -7.08
N GLY A 16 -0.86 6.62 -6.93
CA GLY A 16 0.45 7.19 -6.65
C GLY A 16 0.60 7.80 -5.25
N ALA A 17 -0.39 7.63 -4.38
CA ALA A 17 -0.35 8.21 -3.05
C ALA A 17 0.71 7.55 -2.16
N THR A 18 1.33 8.35 -1.29
CA THR A 18 2.03 7.83 -0.12
C THR A 18 0.99 7.38 0.90
N ILE A 19 1.05 6.14 1.32
CA ILE A 19 0.13 5.54 2.28
C ILE A 19 0.79 5.44 3.64
N GLY A 20 0.09 5.83 4.67
CA GLY A 20 0.50 5.80 6.07
C GLY A 20 -0.63 6.31 7.00
N ARG A 21 -0.43 6.20 8.37
CA ARG A 21 0.84 5.65 8.96
C ARG A 21 1.04 4.16 8.66
N TYR A 22 -0.06 3.39 8.40
CA TYR A 22 -0.02 1.96 8.21
C TYR A 22 -0.75 1.56 6.93
N GLY A 23 0.02 1.13 5.94
CA GLY A 23 -0.50 0.60 4.68
C GLY A 23 -1.17 -0.74 4.88
N ASN A 24 -2.23 -1.00 4.11
CA ASN A 24 -3.12 -2.14 4.25
C ASN A 24 -3.90 -2.13 5.57
N ARG A 25 -4.43 -3.28 6.05
CA ARG A 25 -5.45 -3.34 7.10
C ARG A 25 -4.89 -3.65 8.47
N ILE A 26 -5.48 -3.00 9.48
CA ILE A 26 -5.35 -3.37 10.90
C ILE A 26 -6.69 -3.92 11.35
N ASN A 27 -6.67 -5.17 11.85
CA ASN A 27 -7.87 -5.90 12.24
C ASN A 27 -8.71 -5.11 13.26
N GLN A 28 -10.00 -4.90 12.92
CA GLN A 28 -10.96 -4.13 13.72
C GLN A 28 -10.49 -2.72 14.13
N GLY A 29 -9.42 -2.21 13.48
CA GLY A 29 -8.79 -0.95 13.85
C GLY A 29 -8.18 -0.95 15.25
N LYS A 30 -7.75 -2.10 15.77
CA LYS A 30 -7.21 -2.23 17.11
C LYS A 30 -5.73 -2.54 17.10
N ILE A 31 -4.96 -1.77 17.86
CA ILE A 31 -3.54 -2.04 18.14
C ILE A 31 -3.31 -1.96 19.65
N THR A 32 -2.40 -2.79 20.15
CA THR A 32 -1.95 -2.73 21.56
C THR A 32 -0.46 -2.42 21.56
N ILE A 33 -0.08 -1.35 22.21
CA ILE A 33 1.30 -0.90 22.34
C ILE A 33 1.59 -0.69 23.82
N ASP A 34 2.62 -1.36 24.36
CA ASP A 34 3.02 -1.28 25.76
C ASP A 34 1.85 -1.53 26.74
N GLY A 35 0.95 -2.46 26.37
CA GLY A 35 -0.23 -2.82 27.17
C GLY A 35 -1.41 -1.84 27.04
N VAL A 36 -1.30 -0.78 26.27
CA VAL A 36 -2.38 0.18 26.01
C VAL A 36 -3.05 -0.14 24.67
N GLU A 37 -4.37 -0.31 24.69
CA GLU A 37 -5.17 -0.47 23.47
C GLU A 37 -5.49 0.89 22.85
N TYR A 38 -5.27 1.01 21.54
CA TYR A 38 -5.66 2.16 20.72
C TYR A 38 -6.71 1.72 19.73
N GLN A 39 -7.78 2.51 19.59
CA GLN A 39 -8.82 2.30 18.61
C GLN A 39 -8.61 3.27 17.45
N LEU A 40 -8.37 2.70 16.26
CA LEU A 40 -8.26 3.42 14.99
C LEU A 40 -9.63 3.43 14.28
N PRO A 41 -9.82 4.32 13.29
CA PRO A 41 -11.04 4.31 12.48
C PRO A 41 -11.27 2.97 11.78
N ARG A 42 -12.54 2.60 11.62
CA ARG A 42 -12.96 1.40 10.87
C ARG A 42 -13.54 1.84 9.53
N ASN A 43 -12.69 2.27 8.63
CA ASN A 43 -13.06 2.90 7.37
C ASN A 43 -13.29 1.90 6.22
N ASN A 44 -12.98 0.60 6.42
CA ASN A 44 -13.15 -0.40 5.36
C ASN A 44 -13.49 -1.78 5.95
N TYR A 45 -14.65 -2.34 5.62
CA TYR A 45 -15.12 -3.67 6.07
C TYR A 45 -14.96 -3.93 7.58
N GLY A 46 -15.06 -2.90 8.42
CA GLY A 46 -14.87 -3.02 9.86
C GLY A 46 -13.42 -2.99 10.33
N HIS A 47 -12.46 -2.79 9.45
CA HIS A 47 -11.03 -2.68 9.72
C HIS A 47 -10.51 -1.26 9.46
N CYS A 48 -9.33 -0.93 9.98
CA CYS A 48 -8.62 0.28 9.58
C CYS A 48 -7.81 -0.01 8.33
N LEU A 49 -8.07 0.69 7.24
CA LEU A 49 -7.35 0.58 5.98
C LEU A 49 -6.55 1.86 5.71
N HIS A 50 -5.29 1.69 5.31
CA HIS A 50 -4.44 2.74 4.76
C HIS A 50 -4.26 3.95 5.67
N GLY A 51 -4.17 3.71 6.98
CA GLY A 51 -3.94 4.76 7.97
C GLY A 51 -5.19 5.47 8.46
N GLY A 52 -6.39 5.02 8.06
CA GLY A 52 -7.66 5.53 8.56
C GLY A 52 -8.48 6.31 7.55
N SER A 53 -9.48 7.04 8.04
CA SER A 53 -10.44 7.77 7.19
C SER A 53 -9.82 8.98 6.49
N LYS A 54 -8.75 9.52 7.06
CA LYS A 54 -7.96 10.65 6.52
C LYS A 54 -6.47 10.34 6.74
N GLY A 55 -6.00 9.25 6.13
CA GLY A 55 -4.61 8.85 6.14
C GLY A 55 -3.67 9.81 5.38
N PHE A 56 -2.46 9.36 5.10
CA PHE A 56 -1.45 10.21 4.42
C PHE A 56 -1.84 10.59 2.99
N ASP A 57 -2.65 9.80 2.32
CA ASP A 57 -3.26 10.08 1.03
C ASP A 57 -4.17 11.34 1.01
N PHE A 58 -4.66 11.76 2.18
CA PHE A 58 -5.41 13.02 2.37
C PHE A 58 -4.57 14.17 2.89
N ARG A 59 -3.25 14.02 3.03
CA ARG A 59 -2.37 15.03 3.63
C ARG A 59 -1.55 15.75 2.56
N VAL A 60 -1.35 17.02 2.77
CA VAL A 60 -0.41 17.81 1.97
C VAL A 60 0.96 17.74 2.61
N PHE A 61 1.92 17.18 1.90
CA PHE A 61 3.31 17.12 2.33
C PHE A 61 4.05 18.39 1.93
N ASN A 62 5.02 18.80 2.74
CA ASN A 62 5.98 19.82 2.35
C ASN A 62 6.93 19.22 1.31
N ALA A 63 7.06 19.89 0.17
CA ALA A 63 7.92 19.44 -0.91
C ALA A 63 9.22 20.23 -0.93
N HIS A 64 10.34 19.52 -1.07
CA HIS A 64 11.67 20.09 -1.19
C HIS A 64 12.41 19.42 -2.34
N GLN A 65 12.63 20.18 -3.42
CA GLN A 65 13.42 19.73 -4.57
C GLN A 65 14.91 19.79 -4.20
N LEU A 66 15.56 18.62 -4.08
CA LEU A 66 16.97 18.52 -3.71
C LEU A 66 17.90 18.63 -4.92
N SER A 67 17.45 18.16 -6.08
CA SER A 67 18.11 18.30 -7.39
C SER A 67 17.07 18.12 -8.51
N ASP A 68 17.49 18.23 -9.77
CA ASP A 68 16.60 18.01 -10.92
C ASP A 68 15.97 16.61 -10.93
N GLN A 69 16.60 15.64 -10.24
CA GLN A 69 16.19 14.24 -10.21
C GLN A 69 15.68 13.78 -8.84
N VAL A 70 15.78 14.61 -7.79
CA VAL A 70 15.48 14.20 -6.41
C VAL A 70 14.48 15.13 -5.74
N LEU A 71 13.36 14.58 -5.32
CA LEU A 71 12.30 15.27 -4.57
C LEU A 71 12.15 14.63 -3.18
N GLU A 72 12.25 15.43 -2.12
CA GLU A 72 11.89 15.04 -0.75
C GLU A 72 10.51 15.61 -0.40
N LEU A 73 9.64 14.74 0.09
CA LEU A 73 8.35 15.11 0.69
C LEU A 73 8.41 14.83 2.20
N SER A 74 7.92 15.77 3.02
CA SER A 74 7.90 15.59 4.47
C SER A 74 6.55 15.95 5.08
N TYR A 75 6.15 15.22 6.12
CA TYR A 75 4.92 15.43 6.86
C TYR A 75 5.10 15.10 8.33
N LEU A 76 4.55 15.94 9.22
CA LEU A 76 4.44 15.66 10.65
C LEU A 76 3.01 15.20 10.96
N SER A 77 2.85 13.91 11.19
CA SER A 77 1.62 13.32 11.72
C SER A 77 1.63 13.46 13.25
N LYS A 78 0.71 14.24 13.78
CA LYS A 78 0.64 14.55 15.21
C LYS A 78 0.16 13.38 16.05
N ASP A 79 0.53 13.36 17.32
CA ASP A 79 -0.01 12.40 18.29
C ASP A 79 -1.53 12.39 18.26
N GLY A 80 -2.11 11.17 18.18
CA GLY A 80 -3.56 10.96 18.08
C GLY A 80 -4.16 11.13 16.68
N GLU A 81 -3.39 11.48 15.65
CA GLU A 81 -3.91 11.54 14.28
C GLU A 81 -4.39 10.16 13.86
N GLU A 82 -5.65 10.06 13.38
CA GLU A 82 -6.34 8.79 13.07
C GLU A 82 -6.25 7.75 14.20
N GLY A 83 -6.06 8.18 15.46
CA GLY A 83 -5.95 7.33 16.64
C GLY A 83 -4.55 6.75 16.90
N PHE A 84 -3.58 7.00 16.05
CA PHE A 84 -2.21 6.50 16.25
C PHE A 84 -1.46 7.32 17.31
N PRO A 85 -0.75 6.66 18.25
CA PRO A 85 0.02 7.38 19.27
C PRO A 85 1.34 7.92 18.73
N GLY A 86 1.81 9.00 19.37
CA GLY A 86 3.09 9.65 19.11
C GLY A 86 3.08 10.59 17.92
N ASN A 87 3.95 11.60 17.98
CA ASN A 87 4.25 12.42 16.81
C ASN A 87 5.16 11.62 15.87
N LEU A 88 4.82 11.55 14.59
CA LEU A 88 5.62 10.87 13.57
C LEU A 88 6.04 11.87 12.49
N THR A 89 7.32 12.11 12.36
CA THR A 89 7.88 12.81 11.21
C THR A 89 8.17 11.80 10.11
N CYS A 90 7.45 11.90 9.01
CA CYS A 90 7.64 11.06 7.83
C CYS A 90 8.34 11.83 6.72
N LYS A 91 9.30 11.19 6.07
CA LYS A 91 9.94 11.68 4.84
C LYS A 91 9.87 10.62 3.76
N VAL A 92 9.57 11.04 2.55
CA VAL A 92 9.57 10.21 1.35
C VAL A 92 10.46 10.88 0.32
N THR A 93 11.50 10.19 -0.13
CA THR A 93 12.40 10.70 -1.16
C THR A 93 12.19 9.92 -2.44
N PHE A 94 11.84 10.62 -3.52
CA PHE A 94 11.76 10.09 -4.86
C PHE A 94 13.00 10.49 -5.63
N SER A 95 13.66 9.52 -6.25
CA SER A 95 14.84 9.77 -7.08
C SER A 95 14.68 9.10 -8.44
N LEU A 96 14.92 9.85 -9.50
CA LEU A 96 15.10 9.31 -10.84
C LEU A 96 16.57 8.95 -11.00
N THR A 97 16.85 7.70 -11.36
CA THR A 97 18.22 7.22 -11.51
C THR A 97 18.66 7.27 -12.98
N ASP A 98 19.96 7.28 -13.22
CA ASP A 98 20.53 7.35 -14.59
C ASP A 98 20.28 6.06 -15.41
N ASP A 99 19.89 4.97 -14.75
CA ASP A 99 19.48 3.70 -15.37
C ASP A 99 17.97 3.58 -15.57
N ASN A 100 17.24 4.73 -15.55
CA ASN A 100 15.81 4.84 -15.77
C ASN A 100 14.93 4.13 -14.71
N ALA A 101 15.37 4.10 -13.46
CA ALA A 101 14.56 3.63 -12.35
C ALA A 101 14.01 4.79 -11.51
N ILE A 102 12.93 4.53 -10.78
CA ILE A 102 12.42 5.38 -9.70
C ILE A 102 12.77 4.71 -8.37
N ASP A 103 13.66 5.35 -7.59
CA ASP A 103 13.97 4.92 -6.21
C ASP A 103 13.07 5.70 -5.25
N ILE A 104 12.32 4.98 -4.40
CA ILE A 104 11.43 5.58 -3.40
C ILE A 104 11.92 5.14 -2.02
N ARG A 105 12.39 6.10 -1.22
CA ARG A 105 12.88 5.84 0.14
C ARG A 105 11.98 6.47 1.17
N TYR A 106 11.71 5.71 2.23
CA TYR A 106 10.95 6.15 3.38
C TYR A 106 11.85 6.28 4.61
N SER A 107 11.65 7.35 5.36
CA SER A 107 12.23 7.55 6.69
C SER A 107 11.14 8.04 7.64
N ALA A 108 11.11 7.50 8.84
CA ALA A 108 10.15 7.88 9.86
C ALA A 108 10.83 7.95 11.22
N GLU A 109 10.58 9.04 11.94
CA GLU A 109 11.06 9.28 13.31
C GLU A 109 9.87 9.59 14.21
N THR A 110 9.87 9.05 15.42
CA THR A 110 8.78 9.25 16.37
C THR A 110 9.32 9.58 17.78
N ASP A 111 8.55 10.33 18.54
CA ASP A 111 8.83 10.64 19.94
C ASP A 111 8.21 9.62 20.91
N ARG A 112 7.42 8.66 20.42
CA ARG A 112 6.74 7.65 21.22
C ARG A 112 6.56 6.37 20.41
N THR A 113 6.56 5.20 21.06
CA THR A 113 6.28 3.92 20.39
C THR A 113 4.97 3.97 19.61
N THR A 114 5.03 3.63 18.33
CA THR A 114 3.89 3.60 17.41
C THR A 114 4.10 2.52 16.34
N VAL A 115 3.10 2.31 15.49
CA VAL A 115 3.21 1.40 14.34
C VAL A 115 3.39 2.20 13.05
N VAL A 116 4.28 1.72 12.18
CA VAL A 116 4.59 2.33 10.88
C VAL A 116 4.71 1.26 9.82
N ASN A 117 4.00 1.43 8.71
CA ASN A 117 4.12 0.62 7.50
C ASN A 117 3.81 1.52 6.30
N LEU A 118 4.82 2.17 5.75
CA LEU A 118 4.66 3.12 4.65
C LEU A 118 4.75 2.40 3.31
N THR A 119 3.93 2.82 2.35
CA THR A 119 3.98 2.29 0.99
C THR A 119 3.60 3.36 -0.04
N ASN A 120 3.92 3.06 -1.31
CA ASN A 120 3.46 3.82 -2.47
C ASN A 120 2.35 3.04 -3.17
N HIS A 121 1.26 3.72 -3.49
CA HIS A 121 0.08 3.10 -4.10
C HIS A 121 -0.01 3.40 -5.60
N SER A 122 1.12 3.43 -6.30
CA SER A 122 1.14 3.56 -7.75
C SER A 122 0.61 2.31 -8.43
N TYR A 123 -0.17 2.52 -9.49
CA TYR A 123 -0.59 1.47 -10.41
C TYR A 123 0.18 1.65 -11.72
N PHE A 124 1.03 0.69 -12.05
CA PHE A 124 1.88 0.75 -13.24
C PHE A 124 1.19 0.12 -14.44
N ASN A 125 1.24 0.84 -15.58
CA ASN A 125 0.88 0.33 -16.89
C ASN A 125 2.10 0.47 -17.80
N LEU A 126 2.73 -0.67 -18.12
CA LEU A 126 3.98 -0.69 -18.90
C LEU A 126 3.76 -0.46 -20.38
N ASP A 127 2.54 -0.62 -20.89
CA ASP A 127 2.18 -0.31 -22.28
C ASP A 127 2.03 1.21 -22.52
N GLY A 128 1.82 1.99 -21.46
CA GLY A 128 1.50 3.42 -21.57
C GLY A 128 0.15 3.73 -22.23
N ASP A 129 -0.67 2.71 -22.43
CA ASP A 129 -2.00 2.79 -23.04
C ASP A 129 -3.07 2.37 -22.02
N PRO A 130 -3.86 3.33 -21.50
CA PRO A 130 -4.86 3.04 -20.47
C PRO A 130 -6.05 2.19 -20.96
N SER A 131 -6.18 1.97 -22.26
CA SER A 131 -7.22 1.10 -22.83
C SER A 131 -6.87 -0.39 -22.73
N LYS A 132 -5.60 -0.71 -22.46
CA LYS A 132 -5.12 -2.08 -22.32
C LYS A 132 -5.08 -2.47 -20.85
N ASP A 133 -5.48 -3.71 -20.58
CA ASP A 133 -5.27 -4.34 -19.27
C ASP A 133 -3.86 -4.94 -19.17
N ASN A 134 -3.52 -5.48 -18.00
CA ASN A 134 -2.22 -6.09 -17.73
C ASN A 134 -2.26 -7.62 -17.67
N SER A 135 -3.27 -8.24 -18.26
CA SER A 135 -3.49 -9.70 -18.17
C SER A 135 -2.36 -10.51 -18.80
N ASP A 136 -1.71 -9.97 -19.82
CA ASP A 136 -0.60 -10.61 -20.55
C ASP A 136 0.78 -10.28 -19.98
N TYR A 137 0.87 -9.41 -18.96
CA TYR A 137 2.13 -9.12 -18.29
C TYR A 137 2.65 -10.36 -17.58
N LEU A 138 3.93 -10.64 -17.78
CA LEU A 138 4.62 -11.72 -17.06
C LEU A 138 5.06 -11.23 -15.69
N LEU A 139 4.52 -11.86 -14.66
CA LEU A 139 4.85 -11.58 -13.27
C LEU A 139 5.76 -12.68 -12.72
N THR A 140 6.79 -12.28 -12.02
CA THR A 140 7.64 -13.18 -11.21
C THR A 140 7.76 -12.62 -9.81
N ILE A 141 7.46 -13.45 -8.79
CA ILE A 141 7.58 -13.08 -7.39
C ILE A 141 8.50 -14.09 -6.71
N ASN A 142 9.62 -13.62 -6.16
CA ASN A 142 10.55 -14.47 -5.43
C ASN A 142 10.07 -14.68 -3.99
N ALA A 143 8.94 -15.38 -3.85
CA ALA A 143 8.36 -15.72 -2.56
C ALA A 143 7.78 -17.14 -2.59
N ASP A 144 8.08 -17.95 -1.56
CA ASP A 144 7.56 -19.30 -1.40
C ASP A 144 6.24 -19.36 -0.63
N ALA A 145 5.81 -18.23 -0.08
CA ALA A 145 4.59 -18.12 0.71
C ALA A 145 3.91 -16.77 0.49
N TYR A 146 2.64 -16.69 0.84
CA TYR A 146 1.82 -15.49 0.84
C TYR A 146 0.97 -15.42 2.12
N THR A 147 0.35 -14.27 2.39
CA THR A 147 -0.57 -14.09 3.51
C THR A 147 -2.02 -14.18 3.02
N PRO A 148 -2.75 -15.28 3.34
CA PRO A 148 -4.15 -15.41 2.96
C PRO A 148 -5.03 -14.33 3.59
N VAL A 149 -6.10 -13.95 2.84
CA VAL A 149 -7.11 -13.01 3.31
C VAL A 149 -8.46 -13.69 3.49
N ASP A 150 -9.30 -13.13 4.35
CA ASP A 150 -10.71 -13.49 4.47
C ASP A 150 -11.60 -12.66 3.52
N SER A 151 -12.91 -12.87 3.56
CA SER A 151 -13.89 -12.17 2.72
C SER A 151 -13.96 -10.66 2.96
N THR A 152 -13.31 -10.14 3.99
CA THR A 152 -13.18 -8.71 4.31
C THR A 152 -11.82 -8.14 3.90
N PHE A 153 -11.02 -8.92 3.17
CA PHE A 153 -9.64 -8.63 2.77
C PHE A 153 -8.67 -8.51 3.96
N MET A 154 -9.06 -8.95 5.14
CA MET A 154 -8.19 -8.96 6.30
C MET A 154 -7.29 -10.21 6.25
N THR A 155 -5.99 -10.03 6.48
CA THR A 155 -5.06 -11.15 6.59
C THR A 155 -5.43 -12.05 7.77
N THR A 156 -5.42 -13.37 7.53
CA THR A 156 -5.84 -14.37 8.54
C THR A 156 -4.80 -14.60 9.64
N GLY A 157 -3.56 -14.14 9.44
CA GLY A 157 -2.41 -14.45 10.29
C GLY A 157 -1.68 -15.73 9.87
N GLU A 158 -2.19 -16.45 8.87
CA GLU A 158 -1.52 -17.59 8.27
C GLU A 158 -0.43 -17.11 7.30
N ILE A 159 0.63 -17.90 7.17
CA ILE A 159 1.61 -17.83 6.10
C ILE A 159 1.48 -19.12 5.30
N ALA A 160 0.82 -19.05 4.14
CA ALA A 160 0.50 -20.21 3.31
C ALA A 160 1.51 -20.40 2.17
N PRO A 161 1.91 -21.63 1.83
CA PRO A 161 2.80 -21.85 0.71
C PRO A 161 2.10 -21.51 -0.60
N VAL A 162 2.85 -20.95 -1.56
CA VAL A 162 2.34 -20.71 -2.93
C VAL A 162 2.33 -21.97 -3.78
N GLU A 163 3.15 -22.97 -3.44
CA GLU A 163 3.33 -24.19 -4.21
C GLU A 163 2.01 -24.93 -4.49
N ASN A 164 1.79 -25.29 -5.75
CA ASN A 164 0.56 -25.93 -6.23
C ASN A 164 -0.71 -25.11 -6.04
N THR A 165 -0.59 -23.79 -5.95
CA THR A 165 -1.73 -22.85 -5.89
C THR A 165 -1.70 -21.85 -7.05
N ASP A 166 -2.82 -21.15 -7.24
CA ASP A 166 -2.89 -20.05 -8.23
C ASP A 166 -2.06 -18.83 -7.84
N MET A 167 -1.52 -18.77 -6.60
CA MET A 167 -0.64 -17.72 -6.11
C MET A 167 0.84 -17.95 -6.44
N ASP A 168 1.20 -19.05 -7.11
CA ASP A 168 2.59 -19.38 -7.43
C ASP A 168 3.11 -18.61 -8.65
N PHE A 169 3.81 -17.51 -8.39
CA PHE A 169 4.50 -16.68 -9.38
C PHE A 169 6.04 -16.79 -9.28
N ARG A 170 6.57 -17.88 -8.76
CA ARG A 170 8.03 -18.10 -8.68
C ARG A 170 8.68 -18.26 -10.05
N GLN A 171 7.88 -18.60 -11.07
CA GLN A 171 8.29 -18.60 -12.47
C GLN A 171 7.49 -17.55 -13.25
N PRO A 172 8.06 -16.96 -14.33
CA PRO A 172 7.36 -15.98 -15.14
C PRO A 172 6.00 -16.53 -15.61
N THR A 173 4.92 -15.91 -15.15
CA THR A 173 3.55 -16.36 -15.43
C THR A 173 2.70 -15.13 -15.78
N ALA A 174 1.89 -15.24 -16.85
CA ALA A 174 0.97 -14.17 -17.22
C ALA A 174 -0.07 -13.96 -16.11
N ILE A 175 -0.31 -12.70 -15.74
CA ILE A 175 -1.26 -12.34 -14.66
C ILE A 175 -2.64 -12.92 -14.94
N GLY A 176 -3.13 -12.83 -16.20
CA GLY A 176 -4.43 -13.34 -16.60
C GLY A 176 -4.54 -14.87 -16.68
N ALA A 177 -3.42 -15.62 -16.63
CA ALA A 177 -3.43 -17.06 -16.88
C ALA A 177 -4.31 -17.84 -15.89
N ARG A 178 -4.41 -17.38 -14.64
CA ARG A 178 -5.10 -18.09 -13.56
C ARG A 178 -6.07 -17.20 -12.76
N ILE A 179 -6.16 -15.91 -13.06
CA ILE A 179 -6.93 -14.94 -12.28
C ILE A 179 -8.42 -15.28 -12.15
N ASN A 180 -8.95 -16.06 -13.11
CA ASN A 180 -10.36 -16.47 -13.15
C ASN A 180 -10.58 -17.90 -12.63
N ASN A 181 -9.56 -18.55 -12.07
CA ASN A 181 -9.70 -19.90 -11.52
C ASN A 181 -10.60 -19.91 -10.29
N ASP A 182 -11.19 -21.09 -10.03
CA ASP A 182 -12.05 -21.31 -8.86
C ASP A 182 -11.20 -21.55 -7.59
N PHE A 183 -10.43 -20.52 -7.22
CA PHE A 183 -9.62 -20.53 -6.02
C PHE A 183 -10.15 -19.50 -5.01
N ILE A 184 -10.33 -19.93 -3.76
CA ILE A 184 -11.01 -19.11 -2.75
C ILE A 184 -10.30 -17.75 -2.51
N GLN A 185 -8.97 -17.71 -2.59
CA GLN A 185 -8.22 -16.49 -2.37
C GLN A 185 -8.41 -15.49 -3.53
N LEU A 186 -8.52 -15.96 -4.77
CA LEU A 186 -8.87 -15.09 -5.91
C LEU A 186 -10.28 -14.51 -5.76
N LYS A 187 -11.23 -15.28 -5.18
CA LYS A 187 -12.57 -14.77 -4.89
C LYS A 187 -12.57 -13.72 -3.79
N TYR A 188 -11.83 -13.96 -2.71
CA TYR A 188 -11.73 -13.02 -1.59
C TYR A 188 -10.97 -11.76 -1.98
N GLY A 189 -9.83 -11.89 -2.64
CA GLY A 189 -9.02 -10.77 -3.13
C GLY A 189 -9.60 -10.07 -4.35
N LYS A 190 -10.65 -10.63 -5.00
CA LYS A 190 -11.18 -10.15 -6.30
C LYS A 190 -10.09 -10.09 -7.37
N GLY A 191 -9.22 -11.06 -7.36
CA GLY A 191 -7.98 -11.16 -8.13
C GLY A 191 -6.77 -11.31 -7.20
N TYR A 192 -5.63 -10.82 -7.64
CA TYR A 192 -4.38 -10.86 -6.87
C TYR A 192 -4.19 -9.56 -6.07
N ASP A 193 -4.73 -9.49 -4.86
CA ASP A 193 -4.59 -8.34 -3.94
C ASP A 193 -4.08 -8.83 -2.57
N HIS A 194 -3.01 -9.62 -2.60
CA HIS A 194 -2.39 -10.29 -1.45
C HIS A 194 -0.98 -9.76 -1.19
N ASN A 195 -0.47 -9.96 0.04
CA ASN A 195 0.92 -9.68 0.44
C ASN A 195 1.74 -10.96 0.52
#